data_fafaac408b4a81c90c879c769206ebe2
#
_entry.id   fafaac408b4a81c90c879c769206ebe2
#
_cell.length_a   1.000
_cell.length_b   1.000
_cell.length_c   1.000
_cell.angle_alpha   90.00
_cell.angle_beta   90.00
_cell.angle_gamma   90.00
#
_symmetry.space_group_name_H-M   'P 1'
#
loop_
_entity.id
_entity.type
_entity.pdbx_description
1 polymer ?
#
loop_
_entity_poly.entity_id
_entity_poly.type
_entity_poly.pdbx_seq_one_letter_code
_entity_poly.pdbx_strand_id
1 'polypeptide(L)'
;MTQRYDFDTDYLISIYNKRHGVYKERRFLMATDIGIDLGTASILVYVKGKGVVLKEPSVVAFDVDTRKIKAIGEEARLMIGRTPGNIVAVRPLRQGVISDYSVTEKMLKYFVHKSVGKSLFGRKPRISVCVPSGVTEVEKKAVEDATYAAGARDVKIIEEPVAAAIGAGIDIAKPCGNMIVDIGGGTSDIAVISLGGTVVSTSIKVAGDDFDEAIVRYMRKKHNLLIGDRTAEDIKIQVGSAYTRAEESSIEVRGRNLVTGLPKTVTVTSEETREALREATAQIVEAVHSVLERTPPELAADISDRGIVLTGGGSMLQGLEQLIEEKTGITTMTADDPMTAVAIGTGQYIEYLGAK
;
A
#
# COMPACT_ATOMS: atom_id res chain seq x y z
N MET A 1 -26.61 35.15 -43.06
CA MET A 1 -26.39 33.73 -43.25
C MET A 1 -24.92 33.52 -43.65
N THR A 2 -24.05 33.22 -42.70
CA THR A 2 -22.62 32.99 -42.91
C THR A 2 -22.35 31.55 -42.51
N GLN A 3 -22.24 30.67 -43.50
CA GLN A 3 -21.78 29.28 -43.29
C GLN A 3 -20.31 29.30 -42.88
N ARG A 4 -20.01 28.82 -41.65
CA ARG A 4 -18.66 28.46 -41.24
C ARG A 4 -18.39 27.05 -41.79
N TYR A 5 -17.43 26.93 -42.68
CA TYR A 5 -16.84 25.67 -43.06
C TYR A 5 -15.85 25.26 -41.96
N ASP A 6 -16.21 24.23 -41.20
CA ASP A 6 -15.26 23.51 -40.32
C ASP A 6 -14.32 22.72 -41.22
N PHE A 7 -13.09 23.20 -41.37
CA PHE A 7 -12.03 22.43 -42.01
C PHE A 7 -11.52 21.34 -41.04
N ASP A 8 -11.71 20.10 -41.46
CA ASP A 8 -11.22 18.90 -40.75
C ASP A 8 -9.69 18.93 -40.74
N THR A 9 -9.12 19.41 -39.64
CA THR A 9 -7.67 19.54 -39.39
C THR A 9 -6.98 18.17 -39.42
N ASP A 10 -7.68 17.09 -39.03
CA ASP A 10 -7.15 15.74 -39.04
C ASP A 10 -6.97 15.18 -40.46
N TYR A 11 -7.82 15.59 -41.38
CA TYR A 11 -7.69 15.23 -42.80
C TYR A 11 -6.45 15.88 -43.44
N LEU A 12 -6.19 17.14 -43.17
CA LEU A 12 -5.01 17.86 -43.66
C LEU A 12 -3.68 17.33 -43.08
N ILE A 13 -3.68 16.98 -41.80
CA ILE A 13 -2.55 16.32 -41.14
C ILE A 13 -2.27 14.94 -41.74
N SER A 14 -3.31 14.19 -42.10
CA SER A 14 -3.21 12.89 -42.77
C SER A 14 -2.53 12.99 -44.14
N ILE A 15 -2.90 14.02 -44.95
CA ILE A 15 -2.30 14.27 -46.26
C ILE A 15 -0.84 14.72 -46.13
N TYR A 16 -0.52 15.57 -45.17
CA TYR A 16 0.84 16.05 -44.93
C TYR A 16 1.79 14.90 -44.53
N ASN A 17 1.34 14.04 -43.60
CA ASN A 17 2.13 12.89 -43.15
C ASN A 17 2.36 11.82 -44.23
N LYS A 18 1.42 11.66 -45.17
CA LYS A 18 1.54 10.76 -46.31
C LYS A 18 2.52 11.26 -47.37
N ARG A 19 2.68 12.59 -47.52
CA ARG A 19 3.57 13.23 -48.50
C ARG A 19 5.03 13.30 -48.05
N HIS A 20 5.29 13.30 -46.72
CA HIS A 20 6.61 13.48 -46.12
C HIS A 20 7.21 12.24 -45.48
N GLY A 21 6.65 11.05 -45.71
CA GLY A 21 7.20 9.78 -45.25
C GLY A 21 7.31 9.67 -43.70
N VAL A 22 6.58 10.50 -42.97
CA VAL A 22 6.50 10.41 -41.51
C VAL A 22 5.61 9.22 -41.18
N TYR A 23 6.25 8.05 -41.04
CA TYR A 23 5.59 6.89 -40.43
C TYR A 23 5.27 7.28 -39.00
N LYS A 24 4.00 7.72 -38.76
CA LYS A 24 3.42 7.67 -37.44
C LYS A 24 3.52 6.22 -37.02
N GLU A 25 4.45 5.89 -36.09
CA GLU A 25 4.37 4.63 -35.39
C GLU A 25 2.90 4.44 -35.03
N ARG A 26 2.27 3.42 -35.61
CA ARG A 26 0.97 2.97 -35.11
C ARG A 26 1.24 2.55 -33.69
N ARG A 27 1.05 3.46 -32.71
CA ARG A 27 0.75 3.06 -31.37
C ARG A 27 -0.45 2.13 -31.50
N PHE A 28 -0.16 0.86 -31.68
CA PHE A 28 -1.16 -0.16 -31.42
C PHE A 28 -1.74 0.24 -30.08
N LEU A 29 -3.04 0.46 -30.04
CA LEU A 29 -3.83 0.63 -28.84
C LEU A 29 -3.73 -0.68 -28.05
N MET A 30 -2.55 -0.93 -27.49
CA MET A 30 -2.34 -2.03 -26.56
C MET A 30 -3.21 -1.73 -25.35
N ALA A 31 -3.89 -2.75 -24.86
CA ALA A 31 -4.60 -2.65 -23.61
C ALA A 31 -3.61 -2.15 -22.55
N THR A 32 -3.99 -1.14 -21.79
CA THR A 32 -3.17 -0.61 -20.73
C THR A 32 -3.01 -1.65 -19.65
N ASP A 33 -1.76 -1.94 -19.28
CA ASP A 33 -1.46 -2.83 -18.15
C ASP A 33 -1.39 -1.98 -16.88
N ILE A 34 -2.05 -2.44 -15.82
CA ILE A 34 -2.20 -1.74 -14.55
C ILE A 34 -1.80 -2.66 -13.42
N GLY A 35 -0.96 -2.19 -12.51
CA GLY A 35 -0.72 -2.80 -11.21
C GLY A 35 -1.50 -2.06 -10.14
N ILE A 36 -2.20 -2.78 -9.27
CA ILE A 36 -2.91 -2.21 -8.13
C ILE A 36 -2.36 -2.83 -6.86
N ASP A 37 -1.83 -1.98 -6.01
CA ASP A 37 -1.62 -2.29 -4.61
C ASP A 37 -2.92 -1.93 -3.87
N LEU A 38 -3.64 -2.95 -3.40
CA LEU A 38 -4.92 -2.82 -2.73
C LEU A 38 -4.73 -2.90 -1.20
N GLY A 39 -4.01 -1.94 -0.64
CA GLY A 39 -3.66 -1.93 0.77
C GLY A 39 -4.80 -1.49 1.71
N THR A 40 -4.69 -1.88 2.98
CA THR A 40 -5.63 -1.49 4.06
C THR A 40 -5.64 0.03 4.28
N ALA A 41 -4.48 0.67 4.30
CA ALA A 41 -4.34 2.11 4.56
C ALA A 41 -4.46 2.95 3.29
N SER A 42 -3.87 2.50 2.19
CA SER A 42 -3.81 3.22 0.92
C SER A 42 -3.94 2.28 -0.27
N ILE A 43 -4.46 2.80 -1.36
CA ILE A 43 -4.45 2.15 -2.67
C ILE A 43 -3.47 2.89 -3.59
N LEU A 44 -2.60 2.16 -4.25
CA LEU A 44 -1.69 2.70 -5.25
C LEU A 44 -1.97 2.05 -6.60
N VAL A 45 -1.88 2.85 -7.66
CA VAL A 45 -2.07 2.36 -9.02
C VAL A 45 -0.85 2.71 -9.87
N TYR A 46 -0.22 1.67 -10.37
CA TYR A 46 0.84 1.74 -11.36
C TYR A 46 0.24 1.55 -12.76
N VAL A 47 0.69 2.35 -13.72
CA VAL A 47 0.31 2.22 -15.13
C VAL A 47 1.57 2.01 -15.96
N LYS A 48 1.60 0.97 -16.78
CA LYS A 48 2.72 0.67 -17.67
C LYS A 48 3.15 1.87 -18.49
N GLY A 49 4.45 2.20 -18.40
CA GLY A 49 5.06 3.34 -19.10
C GLY A 49 4.78 4.71 -18.50
N LYS A 50 4.06 4.78 -17.36
CA LYS A 50 3.81 6.03 -16.62
C LYS A 50 4.26 5.97 -15.16
N GLY A 51 4.53 4.77 -14.62
CA GLY A 51 4.85 4.60 -13.20
C GLY A 51 3.62 4.64 -12.30
N VAL A 52 3.81 4.98 -11.03
CA VAL A 52 2.71 5.16 -10.06
C VAL A 52 1.97 6.45 -10.38
N VAL A 53 0.73 6.34 -10.82
CA VAL A 53 -0.10 7.48 -11.25
C VAL A 53 -1.14 7.89 -10.23
N LEU A 54 -1.37 7.05 -9.20
CA LEU A 54 -2.34 7.31 -8.16
C LEU A 54 -1.85 6.73 -6.84
N LYS A 55 -1.98 7.53 -5.78
CA LYS A 55 -1.77 7.14 -4.39
C LYS A 55 -2.85 7.84 -3.56
N GLU A 56 -3.78 7.08 -3.03
CA GLU A 56 -4.93 7.59 -2.30
C GLU A 56 -5.23 6.72 -1.07
N PRO A 57 -5.77 7.29 0.01
CA PRO A 57 -6.24 6.51 1.14
C PRO A 57 -7.36 5.53 0.75
N SER A 58 -7.33 4.32 1.32
CA SER A 58 -8.38 3.31 1.17
C SER A 58 -9.58 3.65 2.05
N VAL A 59 -10.20 4.81 1.82
CA VAL A 59 -11.33 5.33 2.61
C VAL A 59 -12.48 5.68 1.70
N VAL A 60 -13.70 5.34 2.13
CA VAL A 60 -14.95 5.69 1.44
C VAL A 60 -15.92 6.28 2.45
N ALA A 61 -16.47 7.44 2.12
CA ALA A 61 -17.56 8.07 2.87
C ALA A 61 -18.88 7.85 2.13
N PHE A 62 -19.90 7.35 2.83
CA PHE A 62 -21.23 7.13 2.26
C PHE A 62 -22.34 7.45 3.26
N ASP A 63 -23.49 7.72 2.71
CA ASP A 63 -24.73 7.91 3.46
C ASP A 63 -25.27 6.54 3.88
N VAL A 64 -25.54 6.36 5.18
CA VAL A 64 -25.92 5.06 5.77
C VAL A 64 -27.27 4.57 5.23
N ASP A 65 -28.24 5.48 5.08
CA ASP A 65 -29.59 5.14 4.70
C ASP A 65 -29.70 4.82 3.20
N THR A 66 -29.07 5.63 2.38
CA THR A 66 -29.16 5.52 0.91
C THR A 66 -28.04 4.70 0.27
N ARG A 67 -26.99 4.37 1.02
CA ARG A 67 -25.75 3.72 0.52
C ARG A 67 -25.08 4.48 -0.64
N LYS A 68 -25.40 5.76 -0.81
CA LYS A 68 -24.76 6.61 -1.81
C LYS A 68 -23.39 7.07 -1.34
N ILE A 69 -22.38 6.87 -2.19
CA ILE A 69 -21.02 7.37 -1.94
C ILE A 69 -21.04 8.89 -1.98
N LYS A 70 -20.41 9.51 -0.99
CA LYS A 70 -20.21 10.95 -0.85
C LYS A 70 -18.80 11.37 -1.23
N ALA A 71 -17.79 10.58 -0.84
CA ALA A 71 -16.38 10.83 -1.13
C ALA A 71 -15.58 9.52 -1.16
N ILE A 72 -14.44 9.51 -1.86
CA ILE A 72 -13.49 8.40 -1.92
C ILE A 72 -12.07 8.98 -1.82
N GLY A 73 -11.17 8.24 -1.16
CA GLY A 73 -9.77 8.63 -1.05
C GLY A 73 -9.55 9.75 -0.03
N GLU A 74 -8.72 10.72 -0.38
CA GLU A 74 -8.33 11.81 0.52
C GLU A 74 -9.53 12.63 1.03
N GLU A 75 -10.50 12.91 0.16
CA GLU A 75 -11.72 13.63 0.57
C GLU A 75 -12.47 12.85 1.66
N ALA A 76 -12.59 11.52 1.54
CA ALA A 76 -13.23 10.69 2.54
C ALA A 76 -12.41 10.60 3.83
N ARG A 77 -11.06 10.56 3.73
CA ARG A 77 -10.15 10.55 4.89
C ARG A 77 -10.34 11.79 5.76
N LEU A 78 -10.50 12.95 5.13
CA LEU A 78 -10.76 14.21 5.86
C LEU A 78 -12.08 14.20 6.64
N MET A 79 -13.00 13.31 6.30
CA MET A 79 -14.30 13.16 6.95
C MET A 79 -14.24 12.24 8.19
N ILE A 80 -13.22 11.42 8.36
CA ILE A 80 -13.09 10.51 9.52
C ILE A 80 -13.17 11.30 10.82
N GLY A 81 -14.07 10.88 11.74
CA GLY A 81 -14.29 11.51 13.04
C GLY A 81 -14.99 12.88 13.00
N ARG A 82 -15.47 13.34 11.81
CA ARG A 82 -16.10 14.65 11.60
C ARG A 82 -17.46 14.58 10.90
N THR A 83 -17.98 13.39 10.66
CA THR A 83 -19.24 13.19 9.95
C THR A 83 -20.46 13.34 10.87
N PRO A 84 -21.60 13.88 10.37
CA PRO A 84 -22.88 13.77 11.05
C PRO A 84 -23.36 12.31 11.07
N GLY A 85 -24.33 11.97 11.93
CA GLY A 85 -24.73 10.59 12.21
C GLY A 85 -25.24 9.77 11.01
N ASN A 86 -25.69 10.43 9.94
CA ASN A 86 -26.14 9.76 8.73
C ASN A 86 -25.03 9.54 7.67
N ILE A 87 -23.82 10.01 7.91
CA ILE A 87 -22.66 9.78 7.04
C ILE A 87 -21.60 9.04 7.82
N VAL A 88 -21.03 7.99 7.22
CA VAL A 88 -19.90 7.25 7.79
C VAL A 88 -18.73 7.26 6.79
N ALA A 89 -17.53 7.44 7.31
CA ALA A 89 -16.29 7.26 6.57
C ALA A 89 -15.61 5.99 7.10
N VAL A 90 -15.41 5.01 6.22
CA VAL A 90 -14.88 3.68 6.58
C VAL A 90 -13.72 3.28 5.68
N ARG A 91 -12.87 2.40 6.20
CA ARG A 91 -11.92 1.63 5.41
C ARG A 91 -12.58 0.31 5.00
N PRO A 92 -12.83 0.06 3.70
CA PRO A 92 -13.50 -1.15 3.24
C PRO A 92 -12.60 -2.39 3.24
N LEU A 93 -11.29 -2.21 3.46
CA LEU A 93 -10.33 -3.26 3.73
C LEU A 93 -9.86 -3.16 5.18
N ARG A 94 -9.68 -4.32 5.82
CA ARG A 94 -9.10 -4.43 7.16
C ARG A 94 -8.15 -5.60 7.21
N GLN A 95 -6.96 -5.41 7.77
CA GLN A 95 -5.98 -6.48 7.94
C GLN A 95 -5.75 -7.28 6.64
N GLY A 96 -5.59 -6.55 5.51
CA GLY A 96 -5.31 -7.12 4.20
C GLY A 96 -6.49 -7.78 3.48
N VAL A 97 -7.71 -7.80 4.07
CA VAL A 97 -8.88 -8.46 3.47
C VAL A 97 -10.06 -7.51 3.27
N ILE A 98 -10.92 -7.84 2.31
CA ILE A 98 -12.14 -7.08 2.02
C ILE A 98 -13.15 -7.29 3.14
N SER A 99 -13.51 -6.21 3.84
CA SER A 99 -14.55 -6.23 4.89
C SER A 99 -15.93 -5.79 4.38
N ASP A 100 -15.98 -4.97 3.33
CA ASP A 100 -17.22 -4.61 2.61
C ASP A 100 -16.99 -4.70 1.10
N TYR A 101 -17.48 -5.78 0.49
CA TYR A 101 -17.30 -6.07 -0.92
C TYR A 101 -17.89 -4.98 -1.82
N SER A 102 -19.12 -4.55 -1.54
CA SER A 102 -19.83 -3.55 -2.37
C SER A 102 -19.13 -2.19 -2.37
N VAL A 103 -18.59 -1.80 -1.23
CA VAL A 103 -17.84 -0.53 -1.09
C VAL A 103 -16.48 -0.65 -1.76
N THR A 104 -15.78 -1.79 -1.60
CA THR A 104 -14.48 -2.06 -2.25
C THR A 104 -14.61 -2.05 -3.77
N GLU A 105 -15.60 -2.74 -4.34
CA GLU A 105 -15.86 -2.75 -5.78
C GLU A 105 -16.03 -1.33 -6.34
N LYS A 106 -16.85 -0.50 -5.68
CA LYS A 106 -17.07 0.88 -6.10
C LYS A 106 -15.81 1.74 -5.99
N MET A 107 -15.02 1.54 -4.93
CA MET A 107 -13.75 2.20 -4.72
C MET A 107 -12.74 1.80 -5.81
N LEU A 108 -12.56 0.52 -6.09
CA LEU A 108 -11.69 0.03 -7.16
C LEU A 108 -12.12 0.59 -8.52
N LYS A 109 -13.41 0.54 -8.83
CA LYS A 109 -13.95 1.10 -10.08
C LYS A 109 -13.63 2.58 -10.22
N TYR A 110 -13.79 3.36 -9.16
CA TYR A 110 -13.45 4.78 -9.15
C TYR A 110 -11.95 5.00 -9.44
N PHE A 111 -11.05 4.28 -8.78
CA PHE A 111 -9.61 4.47 -8.93
C PHE A 111 -9.10 3.95 -10.29
N VAL A 112 -9.61 2.83 -10.80
CA VAL A 112 -9.31 2.36 -12.16
C VAL A 112 -9.73 3.43 -13.19
N HIS A 113 -10.94 3.96 -13.10
CA HIS A 113 -11.39 5.02 -14.01
C HIS A 113 -10.56 6.30 -13.90
N LYS A 114 -10.18 6.70 -12.68
CA LYS A 114 -9.33 7.89 -12.44
C LYS A 114 -7.93 7.73 -13.04
N SER A 115 -7.38 6.51 -13.00
CA SER A 115 -6.02 6.21 -13.49
C SER A 115 -5.93 6.09 -15.01
N VAL A 116 -6.93 5.50 -15.66
CA VAL A 116 -6.93 5.25 -17.12
C VAL A 116 -7.50 6.43 -17.90
N GLY A 117 -8.32 7.27 -17.26
CA GLY A 117 -9.08 8.34 -17.90
C GLY A 117 -10.29 7.82 -18.70
N LYS A 118 -11.08 8.73 -19.23
CA LYS A 118 -12.23 8.41 -20.09
C LYS A 118 -11.74 8.09 -21.50
N SER A 119 -11.23 6.89 -21.73
CA SER A 119 -11.01 6.41 -23.10
C SER A 119 -12.33 5.91 -23.65
N LEU A 120 -12.94 6.66 -24.56
CA LEU A 120 -14.19 6.30 -25.25
C LEU A 120 -14.03 5.09 -26.18
N PHE A 121 -12.79 4.68 -26.54
CA PHE A 121 -12.49 3.61 -27.48
C PHE A 121 -11.39 2.65 -26.98
N GLY A 122 -10.99 2.72 -25.70
CA GLY A 122 -9.92 1.90 -25.15
C GLY A 122 -10.36 0.46 -24.87
N ARG A 123 -9.50 -0.53 -25.21
CA ARG A 123 -9.66 -1.89 -24.71
C ARG A 123 -9.57 -1.87 -23.19
N LYS A 124 -10.41 -2.67 -22.52
CA LYS A 124 -10.36 -2.86 -21.08
C LYS A 124 -8.93 -3.25 -20.64
N PRO A 125 -8.42 -2.73 -19.50
CA PRO A 125 -7.08 -3.00 -19.03
C PRO A 125 -6.89 -4.46 -18.59
N ARG A 126 -5.64 -4.95 -18.67
CA ARG A 126 -5.21 -6.08 -17.84
C ARG A 126 -4.78 -5.51 -16.51
N ILE A 127 -5.21 -6.13 -15.43
CA ILE A 127 -4.91 -5.64 -14.06
C ILE A 127 -4.24 -6.76 -13.27
N SER A 128 -3.09 -6.44 -12.68
CA SER A 128 -2.50 -7.23 -11.60
C SER A 128 -2.87 -6.61 -10.27
N VAL A 129 -3.22 -7.44 -9.29
CA VAL A 129 -3.53 -6.98 -7.92
C VAL A 129 -2.72 -7.82 -6.96
N CYS A 130 -2.09 -7.18 -5.97
CA CYS A 130 -1.41 -7.90 -4.91
C CYS A 130 -2.39 -8.27 -3.78
N VAL A 131 -2.03 -9.33 -3.07
CA VAL A 131 -2.71 -9.81 -1.88
C VAL A 131 -1.67 -10.29 -0.86
N PRO A 132 -1.94 -10.19 0.46
CA PRO A 132 -1.07 -10.76 1.48
C PRO A 132 -0.83 -12.27 1.28
N SER A 133 0.31 -12.77 1.73
CA SER A 133 0.66 -14.19 1.57
C SER A 133 -0.24 -15.15 2.34
N GLY A 134 -0.89 -14.67 3.40
CA GLY A 134 -1.73 -15.49 4.27
C GLY A 134 -3.22 -15.55 3.90
N VAL A 135 -3.65 -14.97 2.76
CA VAL A 135 -5.06 -14.94 2.38
C VAL A 135 -5.57 -16.29 1.90
N THR A 136 -6.84 -16.59 2.20
CA THR A 136 -7.54 -17.79 1.74
C THR A 136 -7.91 -17.69 0.24
N GLU A 137 -8.17 -18.83 -0.40
CA GLU A 137 -8.64 -18.85 -1.79
C GLU A 137 -9.97 -18.10 -1.99
N VAL A 138 -10.82 -18.04 -0.95
CA VAL A 138 -12.08 -17.27 -0.98
C VAL A 138 -11.78 -15.76 -1.01
N GLU A 139 -10.84 -15.31 -0.20
CA GLU A 139 -10.42 -13.90 -0.16
C GLU A 139 -9.72 -13.49 -1.46
N LYS A 140 -8.82 -14.34 -2.00
CA LYS A 140 -8.23 -14.14 -3.35
C LYS A 140 -9.31 -13.98 -4.40
N LYS A 141 -10.31 -14.88 -4.39
CA LYS A 141 -11.40 -14.84 -5.34
C LYS A 141 -12.25 -13.57 -5.21
N ALA A 142 -12.48 -13.10 -4.00
CA ALA A 142 -13.19 -11.84 -3.77
C ALA A 142 -12.45 -10.63 -4.37
N VAL A 143 -11.12 -10.57 -4.23
CA VAL A 143 -10.29 -9.52 -4.84
C VAL A 143 -10.32 -9.62 -6.37
N GLU A 144 -10.20 -10.82 -6.91
CA GLU A 144 -10.28 -11.08 -8.36
C GLU A 144 -11.62 -10.59 -8.92
N ASP A 145 -12.74 -11.02 -8.32
CA ASP A 145 -14.09 -10.68 -8.77
C ASP A 145 -14.36 -9.16 -8.66
N ALA A 146 -13.94 -8.52 -7.57
CA ALA A 146 -14.05 -7.06 -7.43
C ALA A 146 -13.26 -6.32 -8.51
N THR A 147 -12.09 -6.85 -8.91
CA THR A 147 -11.24 -6.26 -9.95
C THR A 147 -11.87 -6.45 -11.35
N TYR A 148 -12.47 -7.60 -11.64
CA TYR A 148 -13.26 -7.80 -12.86
C TYR A 148 -14.46 -6.85 -12.93
N ALA A 149 -15.19 -6.69 -11.81
CA ALA A 149 -16.32 -5.77 -11.70
C ALA A 149 -15.90 -4.29 -11.85
N ALA A 150 -14.67 -3.94 -11.46
CA ALA A 150 -14.10 -2.62 -11.67
C ALA A 150 -13.76 -2.34 -13.15
N GLY A 151 -13.81 -3.33 -14.03
CA GLY A 151 -13.67 -3.19 -15.48
C GLY A 151 -12.42 -3.81 -16.08
N ALA A 152 -11.71 -4.68 -15.37
CA ALA A 152 -10.61 -5.44 -15.91
C ALA A 152 -11.08 -6.40 -17.04
N ARG A 153 -10.20 -6.61 -18.04
CA ARG A 153 -10.36 -7.67 -19.05
C ARG A 153 -9.77 -8.99 -18.57
N ASP A 154 -8.64 -8.91 -17.91
CA ASP A 154 -7.88 -10.02 -17.36
C ASP A 154 -7.31 -9.61 -16.01
N VAL A 155 -7.37 -10.48 -15.04
CA VAL A 155 -6.87 -10.23 -13.68
C VAL A 155 -5.79 -11.23 -13.34
N LYS A 156 -4.68 -10.74 -12.77
CA LYS A 156 -3.61 -11.57 -12.21
C LYS A 156 -3.43 -11.22 -10.75
N ILE A 157 -3.38 -12.24 -9.92
CA ILE A 157 -3.06 -12.08 -8.50
C ILE A 157 -1.57 -12.37 -8.29
N ILE A 158 -0.93 -11.56 -7.47
CA ILE A 158 0.46 -11.74 -7.01
C ILE A 158 0.49 -11.59 -5.49
N GLU A 159 1.37 -12.30 -4.81
CA GLU A 159 1.60 -12.11 -3.38
C GLU A 159 2.37 -10.81 -3.12
N GLU A 160 1.96 -10.06 -2.08
CA GLU A 160 2.57 -8.78 -1.70
C GLU A 160 4.10 -8.86 -1.55
N PRO A 161 4.70 -9.82 -0.83
CA PRO A 161 6.14 -9.86 -0.69
C PRO A 161 6.88 -10.14 -2.00
N VAL A 162 6.28 -10.88 -2.94
CA VAL A 162 6.87 -11.09 -4.28
C VAL A 162 6.83 -9.79 -5.07
N ALA A 163 5.71 -9.09 -5.03
CA ALA A 163 5.59 -7.77 -5.64
C ALA A 163 6.58 -6.78 -5.01
N ALA A 164 6.67 -6.75 -3.67
CA ALA A 164 7.60 -5.90 -2.93
C ALA A 164 9.05 -6.13 -3.35
N ALA A 165 9.47 -7.40 -3.48
CA ALA A 165 10.82 -7.74 -3.92
C ALA A 165 11.12 -7.25 -5.35
N ILE A 166 10.18 -7.46 -6.29
CA ILE A 166 10.31 -6.96 -7.67
C ILE A 166 10.43 -5.43 -7.66
N GLY A 167 9.54 -4.76 -6.93
CA GLY A 167 9.51 -3.30 -6.87
C GLY A 167 10.71 -2.67 -6.15
N ALA A 168 11.31 -3.39 -5.20
CA ALA A 168 12.58 -3.02 -4.56
C ALA A 168 13.81 -3.30 -5.46
N GLY A 169 13.62 -3.78 -6.70
CA GLY A 169 14.70 -4.04 -7.65
C GLY A 169 15.48 -5.32 -7.39
N ILE A 170 14.95 -6.24 -6.59
CA ILE A 170 15.59 -7.53 -6.31
C ILE A 170 15.38 -8.46 -7.50
N ASP A 171 16.48 -9.05 -8.00
CA ASP A 171 16.40 -10.09 -9.04
C ASP A 171 15.97 -11.44 -8.41
N ILE A 172 14.67 -11.63 -8.34
CA ILE A 172 14.08 -12.84 -7.74
C ILE A 172 14.25 -14.11 -8.57
N ALA A 173 14.66 -13.99 -9.85
CA ALA A 173 14.82 -15.15 -10.74
C ALA A 173 16.08 -15.97 -10.43
N LYS A 174 17.03 -15.41 -9.70
CA LYS A 174 18.28 -16.10 -9.31
C LYS A 174 18.03 -17.17 -8.25
N PRO A 175 18.83 -18.25 -8.25
CA PRO A 175 18.79 -19.30 -7.23
C PRO A 175 19.51 -18.83 -5.96
N CYS A 176 19.00 -17.80 -5.31
CA CYS A 176 19.53 -17.25 -4.05
C CYS A 176 18.42 -16.79 -3.14
N GLY A 177 18.65 -16.86 -1.82
CA GLY A 177 17.71 -16.40 -0.81
C GLY A 177 17.66 -14.89 -0.74
N ASN A 178 16.45 -14.34 -0.86
CA ASN A 178 16.16 -12.92 -0.63
C ASN A 178 15.05 -12.80 0.41
N MET A 179 15.31 -12.11 1.50
CA MET A 179 14.32 -11.89 2.54
C MET A 179 13.71 -10.51 2.43
N ILE A 180 12.38 -10.49 2.35
CA ILE A 180 11.55 -9.29 2.29
C ILE A 180 10.68 -9.24 3.53
N VAL A 181 10.55 -8.05 4.12
CA VAL A 181 9.60 -7.73 5.18
C VAL A 181 8.79 -6.53 4.72
N ASP A 182 7.59 -6.77 4.24
CA ASP A 182 6.67 -5.73 3.81
C ASP A 182 5.72 -5.38 4.97
N ILE A 183 5.82 -4.16 5.48
CA ILE A 183 5.02 -3.68 6.61
C ILE A 183 4.05 -2.63 6.08
N GLY A 184 2.84 -3.06 5.81
CA GLY A 184 1.76 -2.23 5.31
C GLY A 184 1.02 -1.44 6.39
N GLY A 185 -0.27 -1.12 6.11
CA GLY A 185 -1.17 -0.53 7.10
C GLY A 185 -1.79 -1.57 8.03
N GLY A 186 -2.24 -2.71 7.50
CA GLY A 186 -3.00 -3.73 8.23
C GLY A 186 -2.32 -5.09 8.36
N THR A 187 -1.26 -5.36 7.59
CA THR A 187 -0.51 -6.60 7.60
C THR A 187 0.98 -6.34 7.52
N SER A 188 1.77 -7.26 8.09
CA SER A 188 3.20 -7.38 7.82
C SER A 188 3.44 -8.75 7.20
N ASP A 189 3.95 -8.74 5.98
CA ASP A 189 4.21 -9.92 5.17
C ASP A 189 5.72 -10.16 5.10
N ILE A 190 6.16 -11.28 5.65
CA ILE A 190 7.55 -11.69 5.73
C ILE A 190 7.75 -12.89 4.83
N ALA A 191 8.69 -12.84 3.89
CA ALA A 191 8.95 -13.95 2.99
C ALA A 191 10.41 -14.09 2.60
N VAL A 192 10.80 -15.33 2.35
CA VAL A 192 12.04 -15.68 1.65
C VAL A 192 11.68 -16.11 0.24
N ILE A 193 12.31 -15.46 -0.73
CA ILE A 193 12.02 -15.60 -2.17
C ILE A 193 13.27 -16.10 -2.87
N SER A 194 13.10 -17.12 -3.74
CA SER A 194 14.14 -17.67 -4.59
C SER A 194 13.53 -18.25 -5.86
N LEU A 195 14.24 -18.18 -7.00
CA LEU A 195 13.80 -18.73 -8.30
C LEU A 195 12.40 -18.25 -8.72
N GLY A 196 12.07 -17.00 -8.40
CA GLY A 196 10.80 -16.35 -8.78
C GLY A 196 9.60 -16.76 -7.95
N GLY A 197 9.79 -17.50 -6.84
CA GLY A 197 8.70 -17.97 -5.97
C GLY A 197 9.00 -17.81 -4.49
N THR A 198 7.95 -17.84 -3.69
CA THR A 198 7.99 -17.84 -2.23
C THR A 198 8.41 -19.20 -1.72
N VAL A 199 9.49 -19.29 -0.91
CA VAL A 199 9.99 -20.52 -0.30
C VAL A 199 9.39 -20.70 1.10
N VAL A 200 9.46 -19.65 1.91
CA VAL A 200 8.86 -19.59 3.25
C VAL A 200 8.20 -18.23 3.39
N SER A 201 7.02 -18.17 3.96
CA SER A 201 6.36 -16.91 4.30
C SER A 201 5.54 -16.99 5.58
N THR A 202 5.25 -15.82 6.10
CA THR A 202 4.31 -15.60 7.20
C THR A 202 3.69 -14.22 7.01
N SER A 203 2.39 -14.12 7.19
CA SER A 203 1.66 -12.87 7.26
C SER A 203 1.07 -12.71 8.66
N ILE A 204 1.34 -11.58 9.30
CA ILE A 204 0.78 -11.23 10.60
C ILE A 204 -0.09 -9.99 10.50
N LYS A 205 -1.12 -9.94 11.34
CA LYS A 205 -2.07 -8.82 11.40
C LYS A 205 -1.60 -7.76 12.41
N VAL A 206 -0.34 -7.37 12.31
CA VAL A 206 0.29 -6.30 13.10
C VAL A 206 1.10 -5.44 12.16
N ALA A 207 0.70 -4.16 12.02
CA ALA A 207 1.29 -3.24 11.08
C ALA A 207 1.03 -1.77 11.47
N GLY A 208 1.03 -0.85 10.51
CA GLY A 208 0.90 0.59 10.74
C GLY A 208 -0.33 1.03 11.54
N ASP A 209 -1.48 0.37 11.34
CA ASP A 209 -2.72 0.67 12.07
C ASP A 209 -2.61 0.22 13.55
N ASP A 210 -1.91 -0.89 13.82
CA ASP A 210 -1.66 -1.37 15.18
C ASP A 210 -0.70 -0.44 15.93
N PHE A 211 0.25 0.19 15.22
CA PHE A 211 1.08 1.24 15.79
C PHE A 211 0.23 2.45 16.22
N ASP A 212 -0.72 2.89 15.39
CA ASP A 212 -1.63 3.99 15.72
C ASP A 212 -2.50 3.64 16.94
N GLU A 213 -3.07 2.43 16.97
CA GLU A 213 -3.85 1.97 18.10
C GLU A 213 -3.03 1.86 19.40
N ALA A 214 -1.77 1.41 19.30
CA ALA A 214 -0.86 1.35 20.45
C ALA A 214 -0.60 2.76 21.02
N ILE A 215 -0.40 3.75 20.16
CA ILE A 215 -0.26 5.15 20.55
C ILE A 215 -1.55 5.67 21.21
N VAL A 216 -2.73 5.40 20.62
CA VAL A 216 -4.03 5.78 21.23
C VAL A 216 -4.18 5.20 22.64
N ARG A 217 -3.86 3.90 22.80
CA ARG A 217 -3.90 3.22 24.11
C ARG A 217 -2.93 3.84 25.12
N TYR A 218 -1.72 4.15 24.67
CA TYR A 218 -0.69 4.81 25.52
C TYR A 218 -1.14 6.19 25.96
N MET A 219 -1.62 7.05 25.05
CA MET A 219 -2.11 8.39 25.37
C MET A 219 -3.26 8.37 26.37
N ARG A 220 -4.15 7.39 26.24
CA ARG A 220 -5.24 7.18 27.19
C ARG A 220 -4.71 6.80 28.57
N LYS A 221 -3.79 5.85 28.64
CA LYS A 221 -3.27 5.29 29.91
C LYS A 221 -2.34 6.25 30.64
N LYS A 222 -1.42 6.87 29.91
CA LYS A 222 -0.34 7.70 30.50
C LYS A 222 -0.76 9.14 30.74
N HIS A 223 -1.48 9.73 29.77
CA HIS A 223 -1.81 11.15 29.77
C HIS A 223 -3.28 11.45 30.12
N ASN A 224 -4.12 10.41 30.30
CA ASN A 224 -5.58 10.54 30.40
C ASN A 224 -6.16 11.38 29.24
N LEU A 225 -5.61 11.21 28.05
CA LEU A 225 -5.96 11.99 26.86
C LEU A 225 -6.57 11.06 25.80
N LEU A 226 -7.77 11.40 25.33
CA LEU A 226 -8.41 10.76 24.18
C LEU A 226 -8.02 11.52 22.92
N ILE A 227 -7.35 10.82 22.00
CA ILE A 227 -6.99 11.30 20.68
C ILE A 227 -7.70 10.45 19.62
N GLY A 228 -7.84 10.97 18.41
CA GLY A 228 -8.35 10.22 17.26
C GLY A 228 -7.22 9.54 16.47
N ASP A 229 -7.60 8.60 15.59
CA ASP A 229 -6.68 7.80 14.79
C ASP A 229 -5.72 8.65 13.95
N ARG A 230 -6.23 9.73 13.35
CA ARG A 230 -5.40 10.67 12.58
C ARG A 230 -4.31 11.32 13.45
N THR A 231 -4.64 11.70 14.67
CA THR A 231 -3.65 12.30 15.60
C THR A 231 -2.61 11.26 15.99
N ALA A 232 -3.00 10.00 16.16
CA ALA A 232 -2.07 8.91 16.44
C ALA A 232 -1.12 8.66 15.25
N GLU A 233 -1.64 8.66 14.02
CA GLU A 233 -0.86 8.58 12.79
C GLU A 233 0.14 9.75 12.68
N ASP A 234 -0.28 10.98 12.98
CA ASP A 234 0.59 12.16 12.99
C ASP A 234 1.72 12.01 14.04
N ILE A 235 1.43 11.48 15.24
CA ILE A 235 2.43 11.19 16.28
C ILE A 235 3.42 10.13 15.77
N LYS A 236 2.92 9.01 15.21
CA LYS A 236 3.74 7.94 14.64
C LYS A 236 4.72 8.47 13.60
N ILE A 237 4.23 9.28 12.65
CA ILE A 237 5.05 9.81 11.56
C ILE A 237 6.11 10.80 12.05
N GLN A 238 5.77 11.66 13.00
CA GLN A 238 6.67 12.74 13.42
C GLN A 238 7.67 12.32 14.50
N VAL A 239 7.23 11.54 15.48
CA VAL A 239 8.05 11.18 16.64
C VAL A 239 8.08 9.68 16.94
N GLY A 240 7.41 8.84 16.13
CA GLY A 240 7.40 7.38 16.28
C GLY A 240 8.83 6.83 16.24
N SER A 241 9.13 5.90 17.15
CA SER A 241 10.43 5.24 17.21
C SER A 241 10.31 3.80 17.68
N ALA A 242 11.02 2.87 17.00
CA ALA A 242 11.18 1.49 17.42
C ALA A 242 12.45 1.25 18.23
N TYR A 243 13.42 2.19 18.16
CA TYR A 243 14.74 2.06 18.77
C TYR A 243 15.15 3.35 19.50
N THR A 244 16.19 3.28 20.33
CA THR A 244 16.71 4.45 21.03
C THR A 244 17.28 5.46 20.03
N ARG A 245 16.85 6.70 20.12
CA ARG A 245 17.37 7.79 19.28
C ARG A 245 18.59 8.44 19.93
N ALA A 246 19.51 8.93 19.10
CA ALA A 246 20.63 9.75 19.55
C ALA A 246 20.14 11.10 20.10
N GLU A 247 19.11 11.68 19.47
CA GLU A 247 18.46 12.91 19.91
C GLU A 247 16.95 12.65 20.09
N GLU A 248 16.44 13.03 21.25
CA GLU A 248 15.03 12.96 21.59
C GLU A 248 14.24 13.98 20.76
N SER A 249 13.11 13.56 20.19
CA SER A 249 12.18 14.44 19.52
C SER A 249 10.84 14.46 20.24
N SER A 250 10.10 15.55 20.09
CA SER A 250 8.79 15.71 20.74
C SER A 250 7.81 16.47 19.86
N ILE A 251 6.51 16.27 20.13
CA ILE A 251 5.39 16.94 19.45
C ILE A 251 4.34 17.35 20.48
N GLU A 252 3.73 18.51 20.28
CA GLU A 252 2.53 18.90 21.03
C GLU A 252 1.28 18.30 20.43
N VAL A 253 0.50 17.62 21.26
CA VAL A 253 -0.71 16.89 20.88
C VAL A 253 -1.91 17.43 21.63
N ARG A 254 -3.02 17.63 20.91
CA ARG A 254 -4.29 18.07 21.48
C ARG A 254 -5.31 16.95 21.46
N GLY A 255 -6.03 16.79 22.55
CA GLY A 255 -7.10 15.81 22.68
C GLY A 255 -8.10 16.18 23.76
N ARG A 256 -9.03 15.29 24.07
CA ARG A 256 -9.99 15.46 25.15
C ARG A 256 -9.48 14.79 26.42
N ASN A 257 -9.35 15.56 27.48
CA ASN A 257 -9.02 15.05 28.81
C ASN A 257 -10.16 14.13 29.30
N LEU A 258 -9.82 12.91 29.67
CA LEU A 258 -10.79 11.89 30.09
C LEU A 258 -11.36 12.13 31.49
N VAL A 259 -10.67 12.94 32.33
CA VAL A 259 -11.11 13.26 33.69
C VAL A 259 -12.07 14.45 33.69
N THR A 260 -11.70 15.52 32.95
CA THR A 260 -12.45 16.79 32.98
C THR A 260 -13.40 16.96 31.80
N GLY A 261 -13.24 16.15 30.74
CA GLY A 261 -14.00 16.28 29.47
C GLY A 261 -13.54 17.44 28.58
N LEU A 262 -12.62 18.30 29.05
CA LEU A 262 -12.18 19.50 28.36
C LEU A 262 -11.01 19.24 27.41
N PRO A 263 -10.78 20.11 26.40
CA PRO A 263 -9.56 20.06 25.58
C PRO A 263 -8.30 20.21 26.44
N LYS A 264 -7.29 19.39 26.15
CA LYS A 264 -5.98 19.41 26.81
C LYS A 264 -4.87 19.23 25.76
N THR A 265 -3.76 19.95 25.95
CA THR A 265 -2.53 19.77 25.18
C THR A 265 -1.50 19.06 26.04
N VAL A 266 -0.75 18.13 25.48
CA VAL A 266 0.38 17.43 26.10
C VAL A 266 1.54 17.35 25.11
N THR A 267 2.76 17.31 25.63
CA THR A 267 3.95 16.99 24.82
C THR A 267 4.18 15.49 24.88
N VAL A 268 4.41 14.89 23.71
CA VAL A 268 4.71 13.46 23.54
C VAL A 268 6.10 13.33 22.98
N THR A 269 6.92 12.45 23.54
CA THR A 269 8.32 12.26 23.14
C THR A 269 8.52 10.98 22.33
N SER A 270 9.66 10.88 21.64
CA SER A 270 10.04 9.66 20.92
C SER A 270 10.30 8.48 21.87
N GLU A 271 10.72 8.73 23.12
CA GLU A 271 10.85 7.68 24.12
C GLU A 271 9.48 7.12 24.53
N GLU A 272 8.49 7.98 24.72
CA GLU A 272 7.12 7.56 25.03
C GLU A 272 6.50 6.75 23.86
N THR A 273 6.75 7.15 22.61
CA THR A 273 6.28 6.37 21.46
C THR A 273 6.98 5.02 21.36
N ARG A 274 8.28 4.94 21.67
CA ARG A 274 9.02 3.67 21.74
C ARG A 274 8.42 2.74 22.79
N GLU A 275 8.08 3.27 23.97
CA GLU A 275 7.39 2.48 25.01
C GLU A 275 6.03 1.97 24.51
N ALA A 276 5.26 2.83 23.86
CA ALA A 276 3.95 2.49 23.31
C ALA A 276 4.02 1.40 22.23
N LEU A 277 5.02 1.46 21.34
CA LEU A 277 5.16 0.59 20.16
C LEU A 277 5.88 -0.73 20.44
N ARG A 278 6.47 -0.90 21.63
CA ARG A 278 7.33 -2.03 21.97
C ARG A 278 6.68 -3.39 21.72
N GLU A 279 5.40 -3.55 22.04
CA GLU A 279 4.70 -4.82 21.86
C GLU A 279 4.46 -5.14 20.38
N ALA A 280 4.02 -4.16 19.61
CA ALA A 280 3.76 -4.34 18.18
C ALA A 280 5.06 -4.61 17.39
N THR A 281 6.13 -3.87 17.67
CA THR A 281 7.42 -4.08 17.01
C THR A 281 8.06 -5.43 17.40
N ALA A 282 7.88 -5.87 18.65
CA ALA A 282 8.35 -7.19 19.08
C ALA A 282 7.66 -8.34 18.32
N GLN A 283 6.36 -8.22 18.02
CA GLN A 283 5.64 -9.24 17.24
C GLN A 283 6.16 -9.31 15.80
N ILE A 284 6.54 -8.18 15.19
CA ILE A 284 7.17 -8.17 13.86
C ILE A 284 8.53 -8.88 13.90
N VAL A 285 9.36 -8.56 14.88
CA VAL A 285 10.67 -9.22 15.07
C VAL A 285 10.51 -10.72 15.24
N GLU A 286 9.57 -11.16 16.06
CA GLU A 286 9.27 -12.58 16.27
C GLU A 286 8.83 -13.28 14.97
N ALA A 287 8.03 -12.62 14.15
CA ALA A 287 7.64 -13.16 12.85
C ALA A 287 8.83 -13.28 11.90
N VAL A 288 9.77 -12.31 11.93
CA VAL A 288 11.03 -12.39 11.16
C VAL A 288 11.86 -13.61 11.61
N HIS A 289 12.03 -13.79 12.92
CA HIS A 289 12.71 -14.98 13.46
C HIS A 289 12.04 -16.28 13.03
N SER A 290 10.72 -16.38 13.15
CA SER A 290 9.97 -17.57 12.75
C SER A 290 10.13 -17.92 11.27
N VAL A 291 10.30 -16.96 10.39
CA VAL A 291 10.59 -17.20 8.96
C VAL A 291 12.03 -17.67 8.78
N LEU A 292 13.00 -17.04 9.44
CA LEU A 292 14.42 -17.44 9.37
C LEU A 292 14.63 -18.87 9.87
N GLU A 293 13.99 -19.27 10.98
CA GLU A 293 14.08 -20.62 11.54
C GLU A 293 13.58 -21.71 10.57
N ARG A 294 12.60 -21.41 9.73
CA ARG A 294 12.03 -22.32 8.73
C ARG A 294 12.73 -22.24 7.38
N THR A 295 13.68 -21.33 7.23
CA THR A 295 14.39 -21.12 5.96
C THR A 295 15.44 -22.20 5.76
N PRO A 296 15.51 -22.82 4.56
CA PRO A 296 16.57 -23.77 4.22
C PRO A 296 17.97 -23.17 4.45
N PRO A 297 18.95 -23.99 4.96
CA PRO A 297 20.26 -23.49 5.35
C PRO A 297 21.03 -22.70 4.28
N GLU A 298 20.96 -23.13 3.02
CA GLU A 298 21.62 -22.45 1.90
C GLU A 298 21.05 -21.06 1.66
N LEU A 299 19.71 -20.93 1.74
CA LEU A 299 19.04 -19.64 1.58
C LEU A 299 19.24 -18.74 2.82
N ALA A 300 19.35 -19.32 4.01
CA ALA A 300 19.67 -18.57 5.21
C ALA A 300 21.11 -17.98 5.14
N ALA A 301 22.06 -18.74 4.59
CA ALA A 301 23.40 -18.23 4.32
C ALA A 301 23.38 -17.05 3.34
N ASP A 302 22.61 -17.16 2.24
CA ASP A 302 22.45 -16.06 1.29
C ASP A 302 21.87 -14.80 1.96
N ILE A 303 20.88 -14.95 2.84
CA ILE A 303 20.24 -13.84 3.56
C ILE A 303 21.24 -13.20 4.54
N SER A 304 22.09 -13.98 5.20
CA SER A 304 23.15 -13.44 6.07
C SER A 304 24.09 -12.49 5.32
N ASP A 305 24.42 -12.82 4.06
CA ASP A 305 25.31 -12.02 3.23
C ASP A 305 24.60 -10.83 2.56
N ARG A 306 23.33 -10.99 2.17
CA ARG A 306 22.56 -9.99 1.38
C ARG A 306 21.75 -9.04 2.24
N GLY A 307 21.42 -9.47 3.45
CA GLY A 307 20.57 -8.71 4.37
C GLY A 307 19.06 -8.93 4.19
N ILE A 308 18.32 -8.24 5.06
CA ILE A 308 16.85 -8.19 5.06
C ILE A 308 16.43 -6.87 4.44
N VAL A 309 15.50 -6.90 3.50
CA VAL A 309 14.97 -5.68 2.86
C VAL A 309 13.57 -5.38 3.40
N LEU A 310 13.40 -4.17 3.92
CA LEU A 310 12.12 -3.69 4.43
C LEU A 310 11.39 -2.88 3.35
N THR A 311 10.08 -3.07 3.24
CA THR A 311 9.17 -2.34 2.36
C THR A 311 7.88 -1.98 3.08
N GLY A 312 7.00 -1.26 2.41
CA GLY A 312 5.74 -0.77 2.97
C GLY A 312 5.88 0.47 3.84
N GLY A 313 4.77 1.16 4.08
CA GLY A 313 4.77 2.42 4.83
C GLY A 313 5.15 2.26 6.31
N GLY A 314 4.86 1.11 6.92
CA GLY A 314 5.21 0.81 8.31
C GLY A 314 6.72 0.62 8.52
N SER A 315 7.47 0.24 7.48
CA SER A 315 8.93 0.10 7.54
C SER A 315 9.66 1.44 7.77
N MET A 316 8.98 2.55 7.49
CA MET A 316 9.51 3.91 7.71
C MET A 316 9.51 4.32 9.19
N LEU A 317 9.00 3.45 10.10
CA LEU A 317 9.09 3.69 11.53
C LEU A 317 10.55 3.77 11.94
N GLN A 318 10.94 4.92 12.49
CA GLN A 318 12.34 5.17 12.79
C GLN A 318 12.90 4.16 13.78
N GLY A 319 14.10 3.66 13.48
CA GLY A 319 14.78 2.68 14.32
C GLY A 319 14.34 1.24 14.16
N LEU A 320 13.42 0.95 13.21
CA LEU A 320 12.95 -0.41 12.98
C LEU A 320 14.03 -1.30 12.34
N GLU A 321 14.83 -0.75 11.42
CA GLU A 321 16.00 -1.42 10.86
C GLU A 321 16.97 -1.87 11.97
N GLN A 322 17.36 -0.92 12.83
CA GLN A 322 18.29 -1.17 13.93
C GLN A 322 17.73 -2.20 14.92
N LEU A 323 16.41 -2.16 15.17
CA LEU A 323 15.77 -3.14 16.04
C LEU A 323 15.84 -4.55 15.46
N ILE A 324 15.50 -4.72 14.17
CA ILE A 324 15.55 -6.02 13.50
C ILE A 324 16.98 -6.51 13.40
N GLU A 325 17.94 -5.65 13.00
CA GLU A 325 19.36 -5.99 12.91
C GLU A 325 19.93 -6.41 14.28
N GLU A 326 19.64 -5.67 15.37
CA GLU A 326 20.07 -6.06 16.71
C GLU A 326 19.55 -7.45 17.12
N LYS A 327 18.30 -7.76 16.77
CA LYS A 327 17.65 -8.99 17.19
C LYS A 327 18.01 -10.20 16.34
N THR A 328 18.29 -10.01 15.05
CA THR A 328 18.60 -11.10 14.11
C THR A 328 20.10 -11.28 13.87
N GLY A 329 20.90 -10.25 14.09
CA GLY A 329 22.31 -10.21 13.69
C GLY A 329 22.53 -10.09 12.19
N ILE A 330 21.47 -9.79 11.41
CA ILE A 330 21.51 -9.69 9.95
C ILE A 330 21.29 -8.22 9.55
N THR A 331 22.16 -7.70 8.68
CA THR A 331 22.02 -6.33 8.16
C THR A 331 20.64 -6.11 7.58
N THR A 332 19.99 -5.04 8.01
CA THR A 332 18.62 -4.73 7.61
C THR A 332 18.58 -3.33 6.97
N MET A 333 17.92 -3.23 5.82
CA MET A 333 17.83 -1.99 5.06
C MET A 333 16.41 -1.75 4.54
N THR A 334 15.97 -0.51 4.53
CA THR A 334 14.70 -0.12 3.90
C THR A 334 14.94 0.18 2.41
N ALA A 335 14.03 -0.27 1.54
CA ALA A 335 14.07 0.03 0.12
C ALA A 335 14.03 1.55 -0.13
N ASP A 336 14.57 2.02 -1.27
CA ASP A 336 14.64 3.46 -1.60
C ASP A 336 13.26 4.15 -1.60
N ASP A 337 12.23 3.49 -2.11
CA ASP A 337 10.83 3.96 -2.04
C ASP A 337 9.93 2.83 -1.49
N PRO A 338 9.93 2.63 -0.18
CA PRO A 338 9.24 1.49 0.43
C PRO A 338 7.72 1.57 0.27
N MET A 339 7.15 2.76 0.16
CA MET A 339 5.71 2.94 0.04
C MET A 339 5.15 2.57 -1.33
N THR A 340 5.96 2.59 -2.38
CA THR A 340 5.52 2.32 -3.76
C THR A 340 6.04 0.99 -4.31
N ALA A 341 6.94 0.33 -3.58
CA ALA A 341 7.58 -0.91 -4.02
C ALA A 341 6.55 -1.98 -4.45
N VAL A 342 5.54 -2.26 -3.62
CA VAL A 342 4.49 -3.23 -3.95
C VAL A 342 3.74 -2.85 -5.22
N ALA A 343 3.34 -1.59 -5.38
CA ALA A 343 2.61 -1.12 -6.56
C ALA A 343 3.45 -1.21 -7.83
N ILE A 344 4.73 -0.84 -7.77
CA ILE A 344 5.69 -0.93 -8.89
C ILE A 344 5.87 -2.40 -9.28
N GLY A 345 6.16 -3.28 -8.31
CA GLY A 345 6.36 -4.69 -8.57
C GLY A 345 5.11 -5.39 -9.10
N THR A 346 3.93 -5.05 -8.58
CA THR A 346 2.65 -5.53 -9.08
C THR A 346 2.44 -5.15 -10.55
N GLY A 347 2.84 -3.93 -10.94
CA GLY A 347 2.78 -3.48 -12.33
C GLY A 347 3.81 -4.17 -13.23
N GLN A 348 5.03 -4.34 -12.78
CA GLN A 348 6.10 -5.00 -13.52
C GLN A 348 5.85 -6.51 -13.70
N TYR A 349 5.16 -7.14 -12.77
CA TYR A 349 4.79 -8.56 -12.85
C TYR A 349 3.98 -8.91 -14.11
N ILE A 350 3.07 -8.04 -14.54
CA ILE A 350 2.33 -8.25 -15.81
C ILE A 350 3.29 -8.28 -17.01
N GLU A 351 4.34 -7.48 -16.97
CA GLU A 351 5.34 -7.42 -18.05
C GLU A 351 6.14 -8.72 -18.09
N TYR A 352 6.52 -9.23 -16.93
CA TYR A 352 7.23 -10.49 -16.78
C TYR A 352 6.41 -11.69 -17.31
N LEU A 353 5.10 -11.74 -17.04
CA LEU A 353 4.21 -12.78 -17.55
C LEU A 353 3.95 -12.67 -19.06
N GLY A 354 4.05 -11.48 -19.63
CA GLY A 354 3.85 -11.25 -21.07
C GLY A 354 5.10 -11.50 -21.92
N ALA A 355 6.25 -11.73 -21.30
CA ALA A 355 7.52 -12.02 -21.97
C ALA A 355 7.81 -13.53 -22.09
N LYS A 356 7.00 -14.37 -21.48
CA LYS A 356 6.98 -15.84 -21.65
C LYS A 356 5.92 -16.25 -22.64
#